data_42bf7deda6435460773fc4d629bd4e5a
#
_entry.id   42bf7deda6435460773fc4d629bd4e5a
#
_cell.length_a   1.000
_cell.length_b   1.000
_cell.length_c   1.000
_cell.angle_alpha   90.00
_cell.angle_beta   90.00
_cell.angle_gamma   90.00
#
_symmetry.space_group_name_H-M   'P 1'
#
loop_
_entity.id
_entity.type
_entity.pdbx_description
1 polymer ?
#
loop_
_entity_poly.entity_id
_entity_poly.type
_entity_poly.pdbx_seq_one_letter_code
_entity_poly.pdbx_strand_id
1 'polypeptide(L)'
;MKKKGLSTFLVTGLALLGISAISTTYASADGNYAIDYHNEYRIWNPNDRTYSSQKWTDSAYLMDCTSMSGISNFTAYAMANGFDVADGHYYTVEKGDDIALYNLAVERQGKGTSAWINAQKYGNGSAYGSWQPDR
;
A
#
# COMPACT_ATOMS: atom_id res chain seq x y z
N MET A 1 -0.21 -13.00 7.95
CA MET A 1 -0.74 -12.92 7.81
C MET A 1 -0.86 -12.67 7.59
N LYS A 2 -0.62 -12.84 7.82
CA LYS A 2 -0.98 -12.79 7.67
C LYS A 2 -0.74 -12.41 7.75
N LYS A 3 -0.61 -12.75 8.04
CA LYS A 3 -0.69 -12.68 7.91
C LYS A 3 -0.37 -12.27 8.01
N LYS A 4 -0.28 -12.36 8.09
CA LYS A 4 -0.31 -12.23 8.01
C LYS A 4 0.16 -11.89 7.98
N GLY A 5 0.46 -11.93 8.36
CA GLY A 5 0.49 -11.99 8.05
C GLY A 5 1.05 -11.63 8.27
N LEU A 6 1.26 -11.78 8.30
CA LEU A 6 1.38 -11.80 8.31
C LEU A 6 1.75 -11.70 8.46
N SER A 7 1.92 -11.88 8.72
CA SER A 7 1.94 -12.04 8.56
C SER A 7 2.60 -12.09 8.70
N THR A 8 2.66 -12.22 8.88
CA THR A 8 2.86 -12.51 8.77
C THR A 8 3.75 -12.38 8.91
N PHE A 9 4.05 -12.30 9.15
CA PHE A 9 4.47 -12.33 9.10
C PHE A 9 5.21 -12.19 9.64
N LEU A 10 5.44 -12.27 9.92
CA LEU A 10 5.76 -12.31 10.23
C LEU A 10 6.46 -12.25 10.83
N VAL A 11 6.75 -12.24 11.11
CA VAL A 11 7.08 -12.32 11.44
C VAL A 11 7.84 -12.42 11.91
N THR A 12 8.34 -12.57 12.25
CA THR A 12 8.74 -12.73 12.55
C THR A 12 9.55 -12.60 13.17
N GLY A 13 9.99 -12.48 13.74
CA GLY A 13 10.49 -12.50 14.08
C GLY A 13 11.13 -12.14 14.86
N LEU A 14 11.46 -11.92 15.03
CA LEU A 14 11.75 -11.52 15.44
C LEU A 14 12.12 -11.23 16.21
N ALA A 15 12.42 -11.19 16.77
CA ALA A 15 12.45 -10.95 17.09
C ALA A 15 12.83 -10.59 17.68
N LEU A 16 13.10 -10.43 18.11
CA LEU A 16 13.02 -10.08 18.23
C LEU A 16 13.19 -9.71 18.93
N LEU A 17 13.54 -9.66 19.72
CA LEU A 17 13.29 -9.30 19.94
C LEU A 17 12.85 -9.13 20.63
N GLY A 18 12.73 -9.13 21.04
CA GLY A 18 12.06 -9.08 21.28
C GLY A 18 11.25 -8.61 21.46
N ILE A 19 11.08 -8.32 21.56
CA ILE A 19 10.29 -7.89 21.21
C ILE A 19 9.39 -7.91 21.24
N SER A 20 9.19 -7.95 21.40
CA SER A 20 8.30 -7.90 20.96
C SER A 20 7.53 -7.98 20.69
N ALA A 21 7.21 -8.20 20.84
CA ALA A 21 6.53 -8.25 20.06
C ALA A 21 5.76 -7.85 19.80
N ILE A 22 5.75 -7.55 19.70
CA ILE A 22 5.17 -7.02 19.06
C ILE A 22 4.67 -7.21 18.25
N SER A 23 4.15 -7.51 18.22
CA SER A 23 3.90 -7.54 17.08
C SER A 23 4.11 -6.95 16.49
N THR A 24 4.23 -6.92 16.81
CA THR A 24 4.43 -5.96 16.22
C THR A 24 4.79 -5.75 15.16
N THR A 25 4.27 -5.38 14.60
CA THR A 25 4.91 -4.97 13.43
C THR A 25 5.94 -3.94 13.72
N TYR A 26 6.98 -3.98 13.00
CA TYR A 26 8.03 -2.99 13.11
C TYR A 26 8.55 -2.67 11.73
N ALA A 27 8.99 -1.44 11.53
CA ALA A 27 9.53 -1.01 10.26
C ALA A 27 10.91 -1.62 10.05
N SER A 28 11.16 -2.18 8.87
CA SER A 28 12.49 -2.56 8.45
C SER A 28 13.21 -1.34 7.83
N ALA A 29 14.52 -1.40 7.71
CA ALA A 29 15.31 -0.32 7.13
C ALA A 29 14.97 -0.08 5.65
N ASP A 30 14.40 -1.08 4.98
CA ASP A 30 13.99 -0.99 3.59
C ASP A 30 12.48 -0.66 3.44
N GLY A 31 11.82 -0.23 4.53
CA GLY A 31 10.42 0.19 4.45
C GLY A 31 9.42 -0.93 4.27
N ASN A 32 9.80 -2.17 4.46
CA ASN A 32 8.95 -3.32 4.17
C ASN A 32 8.03 -3.66 5.34
N TYR A 33 7.05 -2.81 5.60
CA TYR A 33 6.03 -3.05 6.63
C TYR A 33 4.68 -2.54 6.12
N ALA A 34 3.62 -3.19 6.58
CA ALA A 34 2.27 -2.89 6.13
C ALA A 34 1.69 -1.69 6.87
N ILE A 35 0.98 -0.85 6.14
CA ILE A 35 0.30 0.34 6.67
C ILE A 35 -1.17 0.22 6.29
N ASP A 36 -2.05 0.38 7.26
CA ASP A 36 -3.48 0.38 7.00
C ASP A 36 -3.90 1.63 6.24
N TYR A 37 -4.85 1.48 5.33
CA TYR A 37 -5.47 2.60 4.65
C TYR A 37 -6.98 2.53 4.76
N HIS A 38 -7.60 3.72 4.72
CA HIS A 38 -9.04 3.90 4.64
C HIS A 38 -9.31 5.00 3.63
N ASN A 39 -9.76 4.64 2.45
CA ASN A 39 -10.06 5.58 1.39
C ASN A 39 -11.56 5.85 1.32
N GLU A 40 -11.90 7.13 1.12
CA GLU A 40 -13.26 7.61 0.95
C GLU A 40 -13.41 8.21 -0.44
N TYR A 41 -14.48 7.81 -1.14
CA TYR A 41 -14.76 8.29 -2.50
C TYR A 41 -16.12 8.94 -2.54
N ARG A 42 -16.21 10.04 -3.28
CA ARG A 42 -17.47 10.72 -3.57
C ARG A 42 -17.47 11.12 -5.04
N ILE A 43 -18.65 11.20 -5.66
CA ILE A 43 -18.75 11.62 -7.06
C ILE A 43 -18.08 12.97 -7.28
N TRP A 44 -18.21 13.89 -6.33
CA TRP A 44 -17.60 15.23 -6.41
C TRP A 44 -16.17 15.28 -5.89
N ASN A 45 -15.67 14.20 -5.30
CA ASN A 45 -14.30 14.07 -4.82
C ASN A 45 -13.85 12.62 -4.99
N PRO A 46 -13.52 12.23 -6.23
CA PRO A 46 -13.29 10.82 -6.57
C PRO A 46 -11.90 10.31 -6.20
N ASN A 47 -11.01 11.15 -5.67
CA ASN A 47 -9.62 10.79 -5.42
C ASN A 47 -9.34 10.68 -3.94
N ASP A 48 -8.54 9.68 -3.59
CA ASP A 48 -7.98 9.52 -2.25
C ASP A 48 -6.64 8.81 -2.39
N ARG A 49 -5.95 8.62 -1.28
CA ARG A 49 -4.64 7.98 -1.32
C ARG A 49 -4.33 7.32 0.02
N THR A 50 -3.36 6.40 -0.02
CA THR A 50 -2.82 5.81 1.20
C THR A 50 -1.92 6.81 1.93
N TYR A 51 -1.64 6.54 3.21
CA TYR A 51 -0.56 7.22 3.91
C TYR A 51 0.77 6.91 3.24
N SER A 52 1.68 7.85 3.27
CA SER A 52 2.99 7.67 2.64
C SER A 52 3.94 6.87 3.52
N SER A 53 4.89 6.23 2.87
CA SER A 53 6.00 5.52 3.51
C SER A 53 7.23 5.64 2.63
N GLN A 54 8.40 5.44 3.19
CA GLN A 54 9.64 5.51 2.44
C GLN A 54 9.87 4.24 1.63
N LYS A 55 10.30 4.41 0.39
CA LYS A 55 10.61 3.28 -0.49
C LYS A 55 12.12 3.17 -0.66
N TRP A 56 12.62 1.96 -0.51
CA TRP A 56 14.06 1.71 -0.51
C TRP A 56 14.53 0.78 -1.62
N THR A 57 13.66 -0.04 -2.17
CA THR A 57 14.03 -1.02 -3.21
C THR A 57 13.25 -0.77 -4.50
N ASP A 58 13.67 -1.39 -5.60
CA ASP A 58 12.98 -1.29 -6.88
C ASP A 58 11.82 -2.29 -7.01
N SER A 59 11.42 -2.91 -5.92
CA SER A 59 10.31 -3.86 -5.92
C SER A 59 8.95 -3.18 -6.10
N ALA A 60 7.92 -3.98 -6.40
CA ALA A 60 6.53 -3.50 -6.51
C ALA A 60 6.01 -3.00 -5.16
N TYR A 61 5.05 -2.06 -5.20
CA TYR A 61 4.22 -1.79 -4.03
C TYR A 61 3.24 -2.94 -3.87
N LEU A 62 2.99 -3.36 -2.65
CA LEU A 62 1.99 -4.38 -2.37
C LEU A 62 0.77 -3.74 -1.73
N MET A 63 -0.42 -4.14 -2.17
CA MET A 63 -1.67 -3.59 -1.66
C MET A 63 -2.73 -4.69 -1.57
N ASP A 64 -3.44 -4.75 -0.47
CA ASP A 64 -4.64 -5.56 -0.37
C ASP A 64 -5.88 -4.70 -0.17
N CYS A 65 -7.04 -5.28 -0.42
CA CYS A 65 -8.33 -4.66 -0.12
C CYS A 65 -9.18 -5.67 0.64
N THR A 66 -9.35 -5.42 1.93
CA THR A 66 -10.06 -6.35 2.80
C THR A 66 -11.55 -6.05 2.92
N SER A 67 -11.95 -4.80 2.68
CA SER A 67 -13.34 -4.37 2.85
C SER A 67 -13.66 -3.23 1.91
N MET A 68 -14.90 -3.21 1.43
CA MET A 68 -15.37 -2.18 0.51
C MET A 68 -16.86 -1.97 0.73
N SER A 69 -17.31 -0.72 0.67
CA SER A 69 -18.70 -0.36 0.92
C SER A 69 -19.14 0.71 -0.06
N GLY A 70 -20.31 0.52 -0.68
CA GLY A 70 -20.90 1.51 -1.60
C GLY A 70 -20.30 1.53 -3.01
N ILE A 71 -19.21 0.84 -3.23
CA ILE A 71 -18.56 0.70 -4.54
C ILE A 71 -18.12 -0.76 -4.71
N SER A 72 -17.87 -1.18 -5.95
CA SER A 72 -17.44 -2.55 -6.24
C SER A 72 -15.98 -2.66 -6.66
N ASN A 73 -15.33 -1.52 -6.96
CA ASN A 73 -13.93 -1.47 -7.31
C ASN A 73 -13.43 -0.03 -7.26
N PHE A 74 -12.12 0.12 -7.32
CA PHE A 74 -11.49 1.42 -7.54
C PHE A 74 -10.22 1.23 -8.36
N THR A 75 -9.69 2.33 -8.91
CA THR A 75 -8.43 2.32 -9.67
C THR A 75 -7.29 2.76 -8.74
N ALA A 76 -6.17 2.02 -8.78
CA ALA A 76 -5.00 2.32 -7.95
C ALA A 76 -3.74 2.40 -8.81
N TYR A 77 -2.85 3.31 -8.46
CA TYR A 77 -1.55 3.44 -9.13
C TYR A 77 -0.50 4.07 -8.22
N ALA A 78 0.77 3.78 -8.54
CA ALA A 78 1.90 4.15 -7.68
C ALA A 78 2.31 5.61 -7.85
N MET A 79 2.56 6.27 -6.72
CA MET A 79 3.08 7.65 -6.65
C MET A 79 4.35 7.68 -5.83
N ALA A 80 5.24 8.60 -6.14
CA ALA A 80 6.42 8.88 -5.31
C ALA A 80 6.82 10.34 -5.45
N ASN A 81 7.06 10.98 -4.32
CA ASN A 81 7.52 12.38 -4.25
C ASN A 81 6.60 13.33 -5.03
N GLY A 82 5.30 13.06 -5.08
CA GLY A 82 4.33 13.88 -5.79
C GLY A 82 4.20 13.57 -7.28
N PHE A 83 4.91 12.58 -7.80
CA PHE A 83 4.89 12.23 -9.22
C PHE A 83 4.27 10.85 -9.44
N ASP A 84 3.58 10.71 -10.55
CA ASP A 84 3.09 9.42 -11.02
C ASP A 84 4.30 8.60 -11.48
N VAL A 85 4.57 7.51 -10.78
CA VAL A 85 5.67 6.60 -11.11
C VAL A 85 5.16 5.23 -11.57
N ALA A 86 3.88 5.17 -11.94
CA ALA A 86 3.24 3.92 -12.35
C ALA A 86 3.62 3.48 -13.76
N ASP A 87 4.15 4.38 -14.56
CA ASP A 87 4.55 4.12 -15.96
C ASP A 87 3.40 3.48 -16.74
N GLY A 88 2.18 4.01 -16.57
CA GLY A 88 0.98 3.54 -17.26
C GLY A 88 0.32 2.31 -16.65
N HIS A 89 0.82 1.79 -15.54
CA HIS A 89 0.26 0.60 -14.91
C HIS A 89 -0.76 1.00 -13.85
N TYR A 90 -2.01 1.06 -14.25
CA TYR A 90 -3.14 1.39 -13.39
C TYR A 90 -3.97 0.13 -13.18
N TYR A 91 -4.40 -0.13 -11.96
CA TYR A 91 -4.99 -1.40 -11.55
C TYR A 91 -6.41 -1.20 -11.06
N THR A 92 -7.30 -2.10 -11.45
CA THR A 92 -8.64 -2.18 -10.87
C THR A 92 -8.57 -3.10 -9.64
N VAL A 93 -8.97 -2.58 -8.50
CA VAL A 93 -8.90 -3.28 -7.22
C VAL A 93 -10.31 -3.60 -6.74
N GLU A 94 -10.54 -4.84 -6.34
CA GLU A 94 -11.80 -5.31 -5.79
C GLU A 94 -11.58 -5.87 -4.40
N LYS A 95 -12.65 -6.04 -3.65
CA LYS A 95 -12.58 -6.65 -2.32
C LYS A 95 -11.99 -8.05 -2.42
N GLY A 96 -11.01 -8.33 -1.59
CA GLY A 96 -10.31 -9.61 -1.57
C GLY A 96 -9.04 -9.64 -2.41
N ASP A 97 -8.78 -8.60 -3.19
CA ASP A 97 -7.58 -8.53 -4.01
C ASP A 97 -6.34 -8.30 -3.16
N ASP A 98 -5.25 -8.87 -3.66
CA ASP A 98 -3.90 -8.70 -3.12
C ASP A 98 -3.00 -8.52 -4.34
N ILE A 99 -2.56 -7.30 -4.60
CA ILE A 99 -1.93 -6.94 -5.87
C ILE A 99 -0.53 -6.36 -5.66
N ALA A 100 0.29 -6.50 -6.70
CA ALA A 100 1.61 -5.88 -6.79
C ALA A 100 1.55 -4.78 -7.84
N LEU A 101 1.86 -3.54 -7.43
CA LEU A 101 1.80 -2.38 -8.32
C LEU A 101 3.19 -2.07 -8.85
N TYR A 102 3.32 -2.15 -10.16
CA TYR A 102 4.54 -1.74 -10.87
C TYR A 102 4.81 -0.26 -10.61
N ASN A 103 6.08 0.07 -10.40
CA ASN A 103 6.49 1.45 -10.19
C ASN A 103 7.96 1.67 -10.55
N LEU A 104 8.28 2.92 -10.83
CA LEU A 104 9.64 3.38 -11.07
C LEU A 104 10.06 4.40 -10.00
N ALA A 105 9.61 4.20 -8.76
CA ALA A 105 9.81 5.15 -7.68
C ALA A 105 11.29 5.39 -7.38
N VAL A 106 12.04 4.35 -7.14
CA VAL A 106 13.46 4.44 -6.81
C VAL A 106 14.27 4.91 -8.02
N GLU A 107 13.94 4.39 -9.20
CA GLU A 107 14.62 4.73 -10.43
C GLU A 107 14.50 6.22 -10.78
N ARG A 108 13.34 6.81 -10.50
CA ARG A 108 13.06 8.21 -10.86
C ARG A 108 13.25 9.20 -9.72
N GLN A 109 13.01 8.76 -8.47
CA GLN A 109 13.00 9.66 -7.33
C GLN A 109 14.07 9.35 -6.29
N GLY A 110 14.75 8.20 -6.41
CA GLY A 110 15.84 7.81 -5.52
C GLY A 110 15.37 7.01 -4.31
N LYS A 111 16.31 6.32 -3.70
CA LYS A 111 16.07 5.52 -2.49
C LYS A 111 15.66 6.42 -1.32
N GLY A 112 14.69 5.96 -0.54
CA GLY A 112 14.17 6.70 0.60
C GLY A 112 13.07 7.68 0.23
N THR A 113 12.65 7.73 -1.03
CA THR A 113 11.59 8.63 -1.48
C THR A 113 10.28 8.35 -0.78
N SER A 114 9.47 9.40 -0.61
CA SER A 114 8.13 9.28 -0.06
C SER A 114 7.21 8.65 -1.10
N ALA A 115 6.63 7.51 -0.77
CA ALA A 115 5.80 6.71 -1.67
C ALA A 115 4.38 6.57 -1.11
N TRP A 116 3.41 6.50 -2.01
CA TRP A 116 2.02 6.19 -1.65
C TRP A 116 1.28 5.64 -2.86
N ILE A 117 0.06 5.19 -2.66
CA ILE A 117 -0.81 4.73 -3.73
C ILE A 117 -1.96 5.71 -3.87
N ASN A 118 -2.11 6.28 -5.06
CA ASN A 118 -3.29 7.05 -5.41
C ASN A 118 -4.41 6.11 -5.80
N ALA A 119 -5.63 6.48 -5.42
CA ALA A 119 -6.82 5.69 -5.73
C ALA A 119 -7.93 6.60 -6.21
N GLN A 120 -8.74 6.11 -7.15
CA GLN A 120 -9.79 6.90 -7.77
C GLN A 120 -11.04 6.06 -8.00
N LYS A 121 -12.20 6.65 -7.67
CA LYS A 121 -13.50 6.06 -7.96
C LYS A 121 -14.57 7.14 -8.09
N TYR A 122 -15.20 7.22 -9.23
CA TYR A 122 -16.36 8.08 -9.42
C TYR A 122 -17.60 7.37 -8.88
N GLY A 123 -17.80 7.50 -7.58
CA GLY A 123 -18.89 6.87 -6.88
C GLY A 123 -18.87 7.29 -5.42
N ASN A 124 -19.85 6.83 -4.65
CA ASN A 124 -19.93 7.12 -3.22
C ASN A 124 -19.67 5.83 -2.43
N GLY A 125 -18.54 5.78 -1.75
CA GLY A 125 -18.19 4.60 -0.98
C GLY A 125 -16.82 4.70 -0.35
N SER A 126 -16.36 3.57 0.16
CA SER A 126 -15.10 3.49 0.88
C SER A 126 -14.41 2.14 0.65
N ALA A 127 -13.11 2.11 0.90
CA ALA A 127 -12.31 0.89 0.82
C ALA A 127 -11.28 0.88 1.94
N TYR A 128 -11.00 -0.30 2.47
CA TYR A 128 -10.07 -0.53 3.56
C TYR A 128 -9.12 -1.66 3.20
N GLY A 129 -7.92 -1.55 3.69
CA GLY A 129 -6.91 -2.60 3.53
C GLY A 129 -5.59 -2.16 4.08
N SER A 130 -4.52 -2.76 3.56
CA SER A 130 -3.16 -2.36 3.90
C SER A 130 -2.31 -2.31 2.65
N TRP A 131 -1.17 -1.64 2.75
CA TRP A 131 -0.19 -1.58 1.68
C TRP A 131 1.22 -1.48 2.26
N GLN A 132 2.21 -1.81 1.45
CA GLN A 132 3.60 -1.62 1.82
C GLN A 132 4.42 -1.22 0.61
N PRO A 133 5.45 -0.36 0.79
CA PRO A 133 6.21 0.16 -0.33
C PRO A 133 7.17 -0.86 -0.95
N ASP A 134 7.70 -1.76 -0.16
CA ASP A 134 8.68 -2.77 -0.60
C ASP A 134 8.18 -4.16 -0.26
N ARG A 135 8.65 -5.15 -1.03
CA ARG A 135 8.27 -6.54 -0.79
C ARG A 135 9.46 -7.33 -0.21
#